data_0d148444b1c6f42906f9f9e9a144ee41
#
_entry.id   0d148444b1c6f42906f9f9e9a144ee41
#
_cell.length_a   1.000
_cell.length_b   1.000
_cell.length_c   1.000
_cell.angle_alpha   90.00
_cell.angle_beta   90.00
_cell.angle_gamma   90.00
#
_symmetry.space_group_name_H-M   'P 1'
#
loop_
_entity.id
_entity.type
_entity.pdbx_description
1 polymer ?
#
loop_
_entity_poly.entity_id
_entity_poly.type
_entity_poly.pdbx_seq_one_letter_code
_entity_poly.pdbx_strand_id
1 'polypeptide(L)'
;KLASGNQGSETQMQEYTWKFSPFVYPTSTHPIVKNMEGIKFEFASPIEILKNDIKKTVLLSSSEYSKTVGTPTPISLDMVTEETTPEEYEGKGLLPVAVLMEGKFKSMYQNRVLPFKDNSFQAIGKENKMIVISDGDVIKNQLDKGVPLELGFDKWTNQLYGNKEFLMNCVNYLLDDNGLINIRSKDVDLPLLNKEEVYKNYTMAQMVTVGLPIVILAIFGFLFTFLRKRKYSR
;
A
#
# COMPACT_ATOMS: atom_id res chain seq x y z
N LYS A 1 1.38 18.65 -14.35
CA LYS A 1 1.54 19.22 -15.72
C LYS A 1 1.76 20.72 -15.61
N LEU A 2 2.80 21.21 -16.22
CA LEU A 2 3.10 22.64 -16.32
C LEU A 2 3.19 23.04 -17.79
N ALA A 3 2.87 24.31 -18.08
CA ALA A 3 3.05 24.85 -19.42
C ALA A 3 4.55 24.95 -19.74
N SER A 4 5.00 24.28 -20.80
CA SER A 4 6.40 24.28 -21.24
C SER A 4 6.66 25.18 -22.45
N GLY A 5 5.61 25.69 -23.08
CA GLY A 5 5.68 26.59 -24.23
C GLY A 5 4.36 26.68 -24.97
N ASN A 6 4.35 27.49 -26.03
CA ASN A 6 3.22 27.61 -26.95
C ASN A 6 3.66 27.20 -28.35
N GLN A 7 2.86 26.36 -28.98
CA GLN A 7 3.02 26.03 -30.40
C GLN A 7 1.77 26.58 -31.15
N GLY A 8 1.91 27.77 -31.71
CA GLY A 8 0.78 28.51 -32.28
C GLY A 8 -0.19 29.00 -31.20
N SER A 9 -1.46 28.58 -31.29
CA SER A 9 -2.50 28.93 -30.30
C SER A 9 -2.65 27.88 -29.19
N GLU A 10 -1.90 26.76 -29.24
CA GLU A 10 -2.01 25.67 -28.26
C GLU A 10 -0.86 25.75 -27.24
N THR A 11 -1.21 25.67 -25.94
CA THR A 11 -0.24 25.56 -24.85
C THR A 11 0.22 24.12 -24.73
N GLN A 12 1.53 23.91 -24.87
CA GLN A 12 2.14 22.60 -24.63
C GLN A 12 2.25 22.37 -23.12
N MET A 13 1.74 21.23 -22.66
CA MET A 13 1.79 20.81 -21.27
C MET A 13 2.79 19.68 -21.12
N GLN A 14 3.76 19.85 -20.24
CA GLN A 14 4.74 18.84 -19.87
C GLN A 14 4.49 18.30 -18.45
N GLU A 15 4.69 17.01 -18.27
CA GLU A 15 4.61 16.37 -16.95
C GLU A 15 5.95 16.48 -16.24
N TYR A 16 5.90 16.92 -14.99
CA TYR A 16 7.04 17.00 -14.10
C TYR A 16 6.76 16.23 -12.81
N THR A 17 7.79 15.68 -12.20
CA THR A 17 7.71 15.03 -10.90
C THR A 17 7.71 16.08 -9.80
N TRP A 18 6.70 16.01 -8.91
CA TRP A 18 6.65 16.86 -7.73
C TRP A 18 7.24 16.14 -6.53
N LYS A 19 8.38 16.61 -6.02
CA LYS A 19 9.18 15.94 -4.98
C LYS A 19 8.49 15.88 -3.61
N PHE A 20 7.54 16.76 -3.34
CA PHE A 20 6.86 16.90 -2.03
C PHE A 20 5.52 16.15 -1.92
N SER A 21 5.14 15.40 -2.93
CA SER A 21 3.98 14.50 -2.88
C SER A 21 4.43 13.05 -3.01
N PRO A 22 4.97 12.46 -1.95
CA PRO A 22 5.42 11.07 -2.01
C PRO A 22 4.22 10.13 -2.19
N PHE A 23 4.42 9.15 -3.04
CA PHE A 23 3.51 8.04 -3.26
C PHE A 23 4.04 6.82 -2.53
N VAL A 24 3.29 6.36 -1.52
CA VAL A 24 3.74 5.33 -0.59
C VAL A 24 3.01 4.02 -0.88
N TYR A 25 3.75 3.01 -1.30
CA TYR A 25 3.24 1.65 -1.41
C TYR A 25 3.32 0.94 -0.07
N PRO A 26 2.25 0.25 0.36
CA PRO A 26 2.27 -0.56 1.55
C PRO A 26 3.24 -1.73 1.40
N THR A 27 4.24 -1.81 2.26
CA THR A 27 5.18 -2.94 2.35
C THR A 27 4.91 -3.84 3.55
N SER A 28 4.13 -3.35 4.50
CA SER A 28 3.75 -4.08 5.71
C SER A 28 2.69 -5.15 5.41
N THR A 29 2.82 -6.31 6.07
CA THR A 29 1.82 -7.40 6.02
C THR A 29 0.65 -7.18 6.99
N HIS A 30 0.60 -6.04 7.67
CA HIS A 30 -0.45 -5.72 8.64
C HIS A 30 -1.82 -5.60 7.95
N PRO A 31 -2.92 -6.14 8.53
CA PRO A 31 -4.26 -6.16 7.92
C PRO A 31 -4.80 -4.80 7.45
N ILE A 32 -4.37 -3.70 8.10
CA ILE A 32 -4.77 -2.33 7.70
C ILE A 32 -4.29 -2.00 6.29
N VAL A 33 -3.08 -2.42 5.93
CA VAL A 33 -2.39 -1.96 4.70
C VAL A 33 -2.12 -3.08 3.70
N LYS A 34 -2.32 -4.32 4.07
CA LYS A 34 -2.09 -5.47 3.18
C LYS A 34 -3.04 -5.43 1.99
N ASN A 35 -2.51 -5.73 0.80
CA ASN A 35 -3.26 -5.80 -0.46
C ASN A 35 -3.96 -4.48 -0.84
N MET A 36 -3.38 -3.35 -0.46
CA MET A 36 -3.87 -2.03 -0.80
C MET A 36 -3.08 -1.39 -1.93
N GLU A 37 -3.73 -0.48 -2.63
CA GLU A 37 -3.09 0.42 -3.57
C GLU A 37 -2.22 1.43 -2.83
N GLY A 38 -1.33 2.09 -3.58
CA GLY A 38 -0.48 3.13 -3.03
C GLY A 38 -1.27 4.35 -2.55
N ILE A 39 -0.75 5.00 -1.53
CA ILE A 39 -1.36 6.13 -0.84
C ILE A 39 -0.58 7.38 -1.18
N LYS A 40 -1.29 8.43 -1.57
CA LYS A 40 -0.70 9.74 -1.85
C LYS A 40 -0.61 10.55 -0.56
N PHE A 41 0.58 11.08 -0.31
CA PHE A 41 0.88 12.06 0.73
C PHE A 41 1.23 13.41 0.14
N GLU A 42 1.10 14.48 0.92
CA GLU A 42 1.54 15.82 0.55
C GLU A 42 2.31 16.44 1.73
N PHE A 43 3.58 16.83 1.51
CA PHE A 43 4.44 17.42 2.54
C PHE A 43 4.56 16.60 3.83
N ALA A 44 4.58 15.27 3.71
CA ALA A 44 4.70 14.39 4.86
C ALA A 44 6.00 14.60 5.62
N SER A 45 5.94 14.46 6.95
CA SER A 45 7.11 14.46 7.84
C SER A 45 7.43 13.04 8.32
N PRO A 46 8.69 12.65 8.53
CA PRO A 46 8.99 11.35 9.10
C PRO A 46 8.58 11.29 10.57
N ILE A 47 8.14 10.10 11.02
CA ILE A 47 7.83 9.80 12.42
C ILE A 47 9.04 9.13 13.07
N GLU A 48 9.59 9.75 14.10
CA GLU A 48 10.61 9.12 14.93
C GLU A 48 9.98 8.19 15.98
N ILE A 49 10.43 6.95 16.02
CA ILE A 49 9.89 5.93 16.92
C ILE A 49 10.72 5.87 18.19
N LEU A 50 10.23 6.47 19.28
CA LEU A 50 10.87 6.44 20.58
C LEU A 50 10.65 5.09 21.28
N LYS A 51 11.66 4.58 21.98
CA LYS A 51 11.54 3.36 22.80
C LYS A 51 10.74 3.63 24.07
N ASN A 52 9.66 2.89 24.27
CA ASN A 52 8.86 2.86 25.51
C ASN A 52 8.05 1.54 25.54
N ASP A 53 7.20 1.37 26.56
CA ASP A 53 6.42 0.15 26.80
C ASP A 53 5.25 -0.05 25.81
N ILE A 54 4.95 0.93 24.94
CA ILE A 54 3.89 0.84 23.94
C ILE A 54 4.42 0.06 22.73
N LYS A 55 3.68 -0.94 22.31
CA LYS A 55 3.96 -1.66 21.05
C LYS A 55 3.73 -0.73 19.87
N LYS A 56 4.69 -0.65 18.97
CA LYS A 56 4.62 0.18 17.76
C LYS A 56 4.84 -0.66 16.52
N THR A 57 3.94 -0.51 15.57
CA THR A 57 4.01 -1.19 14.27
C THR A 57 4.01 -0.13 13.17
N VAL A 58 5.05 -0.09 12.35
CA VAL A 58 5.09 0.78 11.18
C VAL A 58 4.12 0.23 10.15
N LEU A 59 3.14 1.03 9.75
CA LEU A 59 2.16 0.67 8.74
C LEU A 59 2.65 1.07 7.35
N LEU A 60 3.16 2.29 7.24
CA LEU A 60 3.63 2.87 5.98
C LEU A 60 4.99 3.52 6.18
N SER A 61 5.89 3.29 5.23
CA SER A 61 7.18 3.94 5.13
C SER A 61 7.37 4.50 3.72
N SER A 62 8.15 5.57 3.62
CA SER A 62 8.56 6.11 2.33
C SER A 62 9.39 5.07 1.54
N SER A 63 9.64 5.34 0.26
CA SER A 63 10.55 4.54 -0.55
C SER A 63 12.00 4.64 -0.06
N GLU A 64 12.86 3.75 -0.55
CA GLU A 64 14.32 3.83 -0.31
C GLU A 64 14.92 5.12 -0.87
N TYR A 65 14.34 5.64 -1.94
CA TYR A 65 14.74 6.89 -2.59
C TYR A 65 13.95 8.08 -2.03
N SER A 66 14.02 8.30 -0.72
CA SER A 66 13.41 9.44 -0.05
C SER A 66 14.42 10.13 0.85
N LYS A 67 14.30 11.44 0.95
CA LYS A 67 15.12 12.25 1.85
C LYS A 67 14.27 13.27 2.58
N THR A 68 14.74 13.74 3.72
CA THR A 68 14.13 14.85 4.46
C THR A 68 14.76 16.16 4.03
N VAL A 69 13.95 17.21 4.04
CA VAL A 69 14.38 18.60 3.83
C VAL A 69 14.19 19.36 5.13
N GLY A 70 15.18 20.15 5.52
CA GLY A 70 15.09 20.96 6.73
C GLY A 70 13.98 22.01 6.64
N THR A 71 13.40 22.37 7.80
CA THR A 71 12.39 23.42 7.90
C THR A 71 12.91 24.60 8.71
N PRO A 72 12.60 25.86 8.32
CA PRO A 72 11.83 26.26 7.15
C PRO A 72 12.62 26.17 5.83
N THR A 73 11.95 25.75 4.75
CA THR A 73 12.51 25.78 3.40
C THR A 73 11.54 26.48 2.44
N PRO A 74 12.02 27.37 1.55
CA PRO A 74 11.16 27.92 0.51
C PRO A 74 10.84 26.85 -0.52
N ILE A 75 9.59 26.77 -0.94
CA ILE A 75 9.12 25.83 -1.95
C ILE A 75 8.60 26.63 -3.13
N SER A 76 9.14 26.37 -4.32
CA SER A 76 8.71 26.98 -5.57
C SER A 76 8.52 25.94 -6.66
N LEU A 77 7.77 26.28 -7.70
CA LEU A 77 7.56 25.40 -8.85
C LEU A 77 8.85 25.17 -9.65
N ASP A 78 9.82 26.08 -9.56
CA ASP A 78 11.11 25.93 -10.26
C ASP A 78 11.88 24.69 -9.82
N MET A 79 11.59 24.19 -8.60
CA MET A 79 12.20 22.96 -8.07
C MET A 79 11.88 21.69 -8.88
N VAL A 80 10.87 21.72 -9.75
CA VAL A 80 10.57 20.58 -10.63
C VAL A 80 11.59 20.40 -11.75
N THR A 81 12.35 21.45 -12.07
CA THR A 81 13.41 21.44 -13.10
C THR A 81 14.77 21.06 -12.53
N GLU A 82 14.91 20.97 -11.20
CA GLU A 82 16.16 20.56 -10.56
C GLU A 82 16.41 19.09 -10.81
N GLU A 83 17.51 18.77 -11.47
CA GLU A 83 17.97 17.40 -11.61
C GLU A 83 18.39 16.87 -10.26
N THR A 84 17.95 15.66 -9.94
CA THR A 84 18.34 14.95 -8.72
C THR A 84 19.02 13.65 -9.09
N THR A 85 20.12 13.35 -8.42
CA THR A 85 20.86 12.11 -8.63
C THR A 85 20.40 11.04 -7.61
N PRO A 86 20.45 9.75 -7.96
CA PRO A 86 20.11 8.67 -7.00
C PRO A 86 20.93 8.73 -5.71
N GLU A 87 22.19 9.16 -5.78
CA GLU A 87 23.11 9.26 -4.62
C GLU A 87 22.62 10.25 -3.56
N GLU A 88 21.81 11.24 -3.94
CA GLU A 88 21.22 12.17 -2.98
C GLU A 88 20.25 11.50 -2.01
N TYR A 89 19.66 10.38 -2.40
CA TYR A 89 18.65 9.64 -1.64
C TYR A 89 19.21 8.39 -0.96
N GLU A 90 20.41 7.94 -1.33
CA GLU A 90 20.98 6.69 -0.85
C GLU A 90 21.11 6.66 0.67
N GLY A 91 20.56 5.60 1.29
CA GLY A 91 20.59 5.38 2.73
C GLY A 91 19.71 6.33 3.58
N LYS A 92 18.89 7.16 2.97
CA LYS A 92 18.05 8.15 3.64
C LYS A 92 16.56 7.81 3.64
N GLY A 93 16.16 6.75 2.92
CA GLY A 93 14.78 6.33 2.75
C GLY A 93 14.24 5.46 3.88
N LEU A 94 13.11 4.80 3.60
CA LEU A 94 12.35 3.96 4.54
C LEU A 94 11.89 4.72 5.79
N LEU A 95 11.52 5.99 5.63
CA LEU A 95 11.07 6.86 6.69
C LEU A 95 9.62 6.53 7.08
N PRO A 96 9.31 6.21 8.36
CA PRO A 96 7.95 5.94 8.78
C PRO A 96 7.06 7.16 8.62
N VAL A 97 5.88 6.99 8.01
CA VAL A 97 4.88 8.05 7.81
C VAL A 97 3.50 7.68 8.39
N ALA A 98 3.28 6.41 8.74
CA ALA A 98 2.12 5.97 9.51
C ALA A 98 2.51 4.86 10.48
N VAL A 99 2.10 5.00 11.75
CA VAL A 99 2.47 4.09 12.84
C VAL A 99 1.24 3.75 13.66
N LEU A 100 1.02 2.45 13.89
CA LEU A 100 0.06 1.93 14.86
C LEU A 100 0.75 1.78 16.22
N MET A 101 0.09 2.23 17.25
CA MET A 101 0.51 2.09 18.65
C MET A 101 -0.57 1.35 19.43
N GLU A 102 -0.16 0.33 20.20
CA GLU A 102 -1.06 -0.52 21.00
C GLU A 102 -0.53 -0.69 22.41
N GLY A 103 -1.39 -0.51 23.41
CA GLY A 103 -1.04 -0.68 24.81
C GLY A 103 -1.74 0.28 25.75
N LYS A 104 -1.20 0.42 26.95
CA LYS A 104 -1.73 1.30 28.01
C LYS A 104 -1.02 2.64 27.96
N PHE A 105 -1.70 3.64 27.45
CA PHE A 105 -1.13 4.98 27.32
C PHE A 105 -1.09 5.70 28.67
N LYS A 106 0.05 6.34 28.94
CA LYS A 106 0.24 7.18 30.13
C LYS A 106 -0.32 8.58 29.84
N SER A 107 -1.05 9.14 30.81
CA SER A 107 -1.51 10.52 30.71
C SER A 107 -0.33 11.48 30.73
N MET A 108 -0.39 12.55 29.94
CA MET A 108 0.59 13.64 30.04
C MET A 108 0.58 14.36 31.40
N TYR A 109 -0.49 14.20 32.18
CA TYR A 109 -0.63 14.72 33.52
C TYR A 109 -0.19 13.71 34.59
N GLN A 110 0.35 12.56 34.22
CA GLN A 110 0.93 11.65 35.21
C GLN A 110 2.04 12.37 35.96
N ASN A 111 1.95 12.38 37.29
CA ASN A 111 2.87 13.08 38.21
C ASN A 111 2.91 14.62 38.03
N ARG A 112 1.83 15.21 37.50
CA ARG A 112 1.66 16.66 37.37
C ARG A 112 0.36 17.11 38.05
N VAL A 113 0.28 18.40 38.39
CA VAL A 113 -0.95 19.00 38.88
C VAL A 113 -1.98 19.06 37.76
N LEU A 114 -3.18 18.54 38.02
CA LEU A 114 -4.29 18.64 37.10
C LEU A 114 -4.80 20.08 37.00
N PRO A 115 -5.08 20.60 35.79
CA PRO A 115 -5.60 21.97 35.64
C PRO A 115 -7.06 22.12 36.09
N PHE A 116 -7.75 21.01 36.34
CA PHE A 116 -9.12 20.94 36.83
C PHE A 116 -9.28 19.75 37.81
N LYS A 117 -10.28 19.80 38.65
CA LYS A 117 -10.63 18.66 39.51
C LYS A 117 -11.45 17.66 38.73
N ASP A 118 -10.88 16.50 38.48
CA ASP A 118 -11.57 15.37 37.83
C ASP A 118 -11.36 14.10 38.66
N ASN A 119 -12.43 13.61 39.24
CA ASN A 119 -12.42 12.40 40.07
C ASN A 119 -12.28 11.12 39.24
N SER A 120 -12.46 11.21 37.90
CA SER A 120 -12.31 10.11 36.94
C SER A 120 -10.92 9.99 36.35
N PHE A 121 -9.99 10.90 36.73
CA PHE A 121 -8.64 10.91 36.18
C PHE A 121 -7.90 9.61 36.42
N GLN A 122 -7.33 9.06 35.35
CA GLN A 122 -6.47 7.89 35.38
C GLN A 122 -5.09 8.25 34.82
N ALA A 123 -4.05 8.03 35.65
CA ALA A 123 -2.66 8.29 35.28
C ALA A 123 -2.19 7.37 34.14
N ILE A 124 -2.75 6.15 34.06
CA ILE A 124 -2.51 5.16 33.03
C ILE A 124 -3.89 4.72 32.51
N GLY A 125 -4.11 4.84 31.22
CA GLY A 125 -5.37 4.41 30.59
C GLY A 125 -5.51 2.90 30.51
N LYS A 126 -6.69 2.44 30.10
CA LYS A 126 -6.93 1.06 29.70
C LYS A 126 -6.15 0.77 28.40
N GLU A 127 -6.03 -0.52 28.10
CA GLU A 127 -5.48 -0.96 26.82
C GLU A 127 -6.27 -0.35 25.65
N ASN A 128 -5.56 0.28 24.74
CA ASN A 128 -6.15 1.04 23.64
C ASN A 128 -5.24 1.01 22.41
N LYS A 129 -5.78 1.43 21.27
CA LYS A 129 -5.09 1.52 19.99
C LYS A 129 -5.08 2.97 19.51
N MET A 130 -3.99 3.37 18.87
CA MET A 130 -3.85 4.70 18.26
C MET A 130 -3.08 4.56 16.95
N ILE A 131 -3.51 5.27 15.92
CA ILE A 131 -2.78 5.37 14.66
C ILE A 131 -2.38 6.82 14.47
N VAL A 132 -1.09 7.04 14.19
CA VAL A 132 -0.54 8.35 13.87
C VAL A 132 -0.10 8.35 12.42
N ILE A 133 -0.58 9.35 11.69
CA ILE A 133 -0.23 9.59 10.28
C ILE A 133 0.41 10.98 10.24
N SER A 134 1.55 11.09 9.59
CA SER A 134 2.38 12.30 9.62
C SER A 134 1.97 13.39 8.61
N ASP A 135 0.83 13.23 7.97
CA ASP A 135 0.30 14.15 6.98
C ASP A 135 -1.22 14.28 7.16
N GLY A 136 -1.68 15.50 7.41
CA GLY A 136 -3.12 15.79 7.55
C GLY A 136 -3.87 15.84 6.21
N ASP A 137 -3.17 16.00 5.09
CA ASP A 137 -3.78 16.08 3.77
C ASP A 137 -4.22 14.70 3.23
N VAL A 138 -3.77 13.60 3.84
CA VAL A 138 -4.21 12.23 3.51
C VAL A 138 -5.74 12.07 3.57
N ILE A 139 -6.42 12.80 4.47
CA ILE A 139 -7.90 12.76 4.64
C ILE A 139 -8.62 13.87 3.86
N LYS A 140 -7.91 14.72 3.15
CA LYS A 140 -8.45 15.89 2.51
C LYS A 140 -9.00 15.57 1.11
N ASN A 141 -10.26 15.93 0.86
CA ASN A 141 -10.83 15.89 -0.48
C ASN A 141 -10.34 17.10 -1.31
N GLN A 142 -9.91 16.85 -2.53
CA GLN A 142 -9.70 17.92 -3.49
C GLN A 142 -11.04 18.52 -3.95
N LEU A 143 -11.02 19.78 -4.35
CA LEU A 143 -12.21 20.46 -4.86
C LEU A 143 -12.11 20.69 -6.37
N ASP A 144 -13.19 20.42 -7.09
CA ASP A 144 -13.39 20.89 -8.46
C ASP A 144 -14.58 21.82 -8.51
N LYS A 145 -14.34 23.09 -8.89
CA LYS A 145 -15.37 24.14 -8.94
C LYS A 145 -16.22 24.23 -7.67
N GLY A 146 -15.60 24.02 -6.50
CA GLY A 146 -16.27 24.06 -5.19
C GLY A 146 -16.98 22.76 -4.79
N VAL A 147 -16.97 21.72 -5.63
CA VAL A 147 -17.54 20.41 -5.31
C VAL A 147 -16.43 19.47 -4.82
N PRO A 148 -16.58 18.80 -3.66
CA PRO A 148 -15.62 17.82 -3.19
C PRO A 148 -15.53 16.61 -4.13
N LEU A 149 -14.31 16.28 -4.53
CA LEU A 149 -14.03 15.05 -5.27
C LEU A 149 -13.92 13.86 -4.31
N GLU A 150 -13.94 12.65 -4.83
CA GLU A 150 -13.73 11.45 -4.02
C GLU A 150 -12.39 11.50 -3.29
N LEU A 151 -12.38 11.03 -2.04
CA LEU A 151 -11.16 11.00 -1.24
C LEU A 151 -10.11 10.08 -1.89
N GLY A 152 -8.91 10.62 -2.09
CA GLY A 152 -7.84 9.96 -2.82
C GLY A 152 -7.82 10.25 -4.33
N PHE A 153 -8.86 10.88 -4.88
CA PHE A 153 -8.83 11.31 -6.28
C PHE A 153 -7.96 12.58 -6.45
N ASP A 154 -7.02 12.50 -7.38
CA ASP A 154 -6.15 13.61 -7.73
C ASP A 154 -6.51 14.15 -9.13
N LYS A 155 -7.07 15.34 -9.17
CA LYS A 155 -7.48 16.01 -10.41
C LYS A 155 -6.32 16.36 -11.36
N TRP A 156 -5.09 16.44 -10.85
CA TRP A 156 -3.92 16.80 -11.66
C TRP A 156 -3.37 15.60 -12.44
N THR A 157 -3.40 14.42 -11.82
CA THR A 157 -3.00 13.15 -12.44
C THR A 157 -4.18 12.38 -13.02
N ASN A 158 -5.42 12.77 -12.65
CA ASN A 158 -6.67 12.07 -12.99
C ASN A 158 -6.64 10.59 -12.51
N GLN A 159 -6.07 10.36 -11.33
CA GLN A 159 -5.94 9.03 -10.74
C GLN A 159 -6.60 8.99 -9.35
N LEU A 160 -7.13 7.82 -9.00
CA LEU A 160 -7.64 7.52 -7.67
C LEU A 160 -6.58 6.72 -6.90
N TYR A 161 -6.21 7.20 -5.72
CA TYR A 161 -5.23 6.57 -4.83
C TYR A 161 -5.93 5.88 -3.67
N GLY A 162 -5.24 4.97 -2.98
CA GLY A 162 -5.76 4.17 -1.88
C GLY A 162 -6.06 4.92 -0.57
N ASN A 163 -6.05 6.25 -0.55
CA ASN A 163 -6.23 7.05 0.66
C ASN A 163 -7.54 6.75 1.40
N LYS A 164 -8.67 6.67 0.67
CA LYS A 164 -9.98 6.36 1.24
C LYS A 164 -10.00 4.98 1.90
N GLU A 165 -9.48 3.98 1.18
CA GLU A 165 -9.41 2.61 1.67
C GLU A 165 -8.53 2.51 2.92
N PHE A 166 -7.37 3.15 2.91
CA PHE A 166 -6.46 3.20 4.05
C PHE A 166 -7.12 3.75 5.30
N LEU A 167 -7.78 4.90 5.20
CA LEU A 167 -8.45 5.53 6.33
C LEU A 167 -9.62 4.69 6.84
N MET A 168 -10.42 4.11 5.95
CA MET A 168 -11.49 3.20 6.33
C MET A 168 -10.96 1.96 7.06
N ASN A 169 -9.85 1.40 6.60
CA ASN A 169 -9.20 0.27 7.27
C ASN A 169 -8.65 0.66 8.63
N CYS A 170 -8.07 1.86 8.77
CA CYS A 170 -7.63 2.39 10.06
C CYS A 170 -8.79 2.47 11.06
N VAL A 171 -9.93 3.06 10.64
CA VAL A 171 -11.12 3.17 11.49
C VAL A 171 -11.68 1.79 11.85
N ASN A 172 -11.81 0.91 10.87
CA ASN A 172 -12.29 -0.46 11.09
C ASN A 172 -11.39 -1.21 12.09
N TYR A 173 -10.06 -1.08 11.97
CA TYR A 173 -9.14 -1.72 12.91
C TYR A 173 -9.24 -1.16 14.34
N LEU A 174 -9.42 0.15 14.47
CA LEU A 174 -9.57 0.80 15.78
C LEU A 174 -10.88 0.41 16.47
N LEU A 175 -11.94 0.12 15.70
CA LEU A 175 -13.26 -0.29 16.21
C LEU A 175 -13.44 -1.81 16.30
N ASP A 176 -12.47 -2.59 15.78
CA ASP A 176 -12.58 -4.05 15.73
C ASP A 176 -12.10 -4.67 17.05
N ASP A 177 -13.05 -5.08 17.87
CA ASP A 177 -12.81 -5.84 19.09
C ASP A 177 -12.76 -7.37 18.85
N ASN A 178 -13.23 -7.84 17.69
CA ASN A 178 -13.37 -9.26 17.36
C ASN A 178 -12.31 -9.81 16.40
N GLY A 179 -11.45 -8.95 15.86
CA GLY A 179 -10.40 -9.34 14.93
C GLY A 179 -10.90 -9.67 13.52
N LEU A 180 -12.09 -9.21 13.12
CA LEU A 180 -12.68 -9.44 11.79
C LEU A 180 -11.81 -8.88 10.65
N ILE A 181 -11.10 -7.79 10.90
CA ILE A 181 -10.22 -7.18 9.89
C ILE A 181 -9.08 -8.14 9.46
N ASN A 182 -8.73 -9.13 10.31
CA ASN A 182 -7.71 -10.11 9.97
C ASN A 182 -8.09 -11.01 8.78
N ILE A 183 -9.38 -11.08 8.43
CA ILE A 183 -9.85 -11.81 7.23
C ILE A 183 -9.24 -11.20 5.96
N ARG A 184 -8.99 -9.89 5.94
CA ARG A 184 -8.35 -9.19 4.81
C ARG A 184 -6.89 -9.61 4.60
N SER A 185 -6.22 -10.08 5.65
CA SER A 185 -4.82 -10.52 5.56
C SER A 185 -4.66 -11.93 4.98
N LYS A 186 -5.76 -12.65 4.67
CA LYS A 186 -5.68 -13.94 4.00
C LYS A 186 -5.13 -13.76 2.59
N ASP A 187 -4.01 -14.43 2.33
CA ASP A 187 -3.52 -14.58 0.97
C ASP A 187 -4.43 -15.54 0.23
N VAL A 188 -4.98 -15.09 -0.88
CA VAL A 188 -5.66 -15.95 -1.83
C VAL A 188 -4.62 -16.29 -2.89
N ASP A 189 -3.96 -17.44 -2.73
CA ASP A 189 -3.10 -17.98 -3.78
C ASP A 189 -3.97 -18.33 -4.98
N LEU A 190 -4.03 -17.43 -5.94
CA LEU A 190 -4.59 -17.77 -7.25
C LEU A 190 -3.52 -18.54 -8.02
N PRO A 191 -3.80 -19.78 -8.44
CA PRO A 191 -2.87 -20.55 -9.26
C PRO A 191 -2.78 -19.94 -10.67
N LEU A 192 -2.06 -18.82 -10.77
CA LEU A 192 -1.82 -18.16 -12.03
C LEU A 192 -0.71 -18.89 -12.79
N LEU A 193 -0.94 -19.09 -14.08
CA LEU A 193 0.05 -19.67 -14.95
C LEU A 193 1.28 -18.76 -15.05
N ASN A 194 2.45 -19.25 -14.66
CA ASN A 194 3.71 -18.55 -14.85
C ASN A 194 4.04 -18.49 -16.35
N LYS A 195 3.68 -17.39 -17.01
CA LYS A 195 3.86 -17.23 -18.45
C LYS A 195 5.31 -17.34 -18.87
N GLU A 196 6.23 -16.82 -18.09
CA GLU A 196 7.66 -16.82 -18.39
C GLU A 196 8.22 -18.25 -18.41
N GLU A 197 7.85 -19.07 -17.43
CA GLU A 197 8.25 -20.47 -17.36
C GLU A 197 7.63 -21.34 -18.47
N VAL A 198 6.36 -21.05 -18.82
CA VAL A 198 5.69 -21.73 -19.92
C VAL A 198 6.32 -21.38 -21.26
N TYR A 199 6.68 -20.11 -21.51
CA TYR A 199 7.37 -19.73 -22.74
C TYR A 199 8.77 -20.35 -22.82
N LYS A 200 9.49 -20.44 -21.72
CA LYS A 200 10.81 -21.05 -21.64
C LYS A 200 10.76 -22.56 -21.94
N ASN A 201 9.68 -23.24 -21.52
CA ASN A 201 9.47 -24.68 -21.67
C ASN A 201 8.27 -25.02 -22.58
N TYR A 202 8.01 -24.19 -23.60
CA TYR A 202 6.81 -24.29 -24.46
C TYR A 202 6.57 -25.71 -25.00
N THR A 203 7.63 -26.34 -25.56
CA THR A 203 7.54 -27.68 -26.14
C THR A 203 7.14 -28.74 -25.12
N MET A 204 7.67 -28.64 -23.88
CA MET A 204 7.35 -29.56 -22.80
C MET A 204 5.91 -29.35 -22.30
N ALA A 205 5.49 -28.09 -22.14
CA ALA A 205 4.11 -27.75 -21.80
C ALA A 205 3.13 -28.30 -22.85
N GLN A 206 3.44 -28.18 -24.13
CA GLN A 206 2.64 -28.67 -25.22
C GLN A 206 2.58 -30.22 -25.24
N MET A 207 3.70 -30.90 -25.02
CA MET A 207 3.71 -32.36 -24.91
C MET A 207 2.87 -32.89 -23.76
N VAL A 208 2.91 -32.21 -22.60
CA VAL A 208 2.13 -32.63 -21.42
C VAL A 208 0.64 -32.36 -21.62
N THR A 209 0.29 -31.18 -22.14
CA THR A 209 -1.13 -30.80 -22.27
C THR A 209 -1.86 -31.47 -23.41
N VAL A 210 -1.18 -31.80 -24.50
CA VAL A 210 -1.79 -32.42 -25.69
C VAL A 210 -1.40 -33.88 -25.83
N GLY A 211 -0.12 -34.22 -25.68
CA GLY A 211 0.40 -35.57 -25.88
C GLY A 211 -0.06 -36.56 -24.83
N LEU A 212 0.02 -36.15 -23.54
CA LEU A 212 -0.32 -37.08 -22.43
C LEU A 212 -1.78 -37.55 -22.45
N PRO A 213 -2.81 -36.68 -22.71
CA PRO A 213 -4.20 -37.18 -22.84
C PRO A 213 -4.39 -38.14 -24.00
N ILE A 214 -3.72 -37.91 -25.14
CA ILE A 214 -3.79 -38.81 -26.30
C ILE A 214 -3.21 -40.20 -25.97
N VAL A 215 -2.06 -40.22 -25.30
CA VAL A 215 -1.42 -41.47 -24.86
C VAL A 215 -2.33 -42.24 -23.88
N ILE A 216 -2.92 -41.54 -22.91
CA ILE A 216 -3.85 -42.15 -21.96
C ILE A 216 -5.05 -42.77 -22.68
N LEU A 217 -5.64 -42.05 -23.64
CA LEU A 217 -6.77 -42.59 -24.44
C LEU A 217 -6.38 -43.78 -25.29
N ALA A 218 -5.20 -43.77 -25.91
CA ALA A 218 -4.67 -44.91 -26.66
C ALA A 218 -4.46 -46.15 -25.81
N ILE A 219 -3.87 -45.97 -24.63
CA ILE A 219 -3.67 -47.07 -23.67
C ILE A 219 -5.02 -47.61 -23.20
N PHE A 220 -5.97 -46.74 -22.86
CA PHE A 220 -7.31 -47.14 -22.45
C PHE A 220 -8.04 -47.92 -23.59
N GLY A 221 -7.98 -47.42 -24.80
CA GLY A 221 -8.58 -48.08 -25.97
C GLY A 221 -7.95 -49.49 -26.25
N PHE A 222 -6.61 -49.56 -26.11
CA PHE A 222 -5.93 -50.85 -26.26
C PHE A 222 -6.31 -51.84 -25.15
N LEU A 223 -6.29 -51.43 -23.91
CA LEU A 223 -6.71 -52.26 -22.77
C LEU A 223 -8.17 -52.72 -22.88
N PHE A 224 -9.05 -51.78 -23.26
CA PHE A 224 -10.46 -52.09 -23.45
C PHE A 224 -10.68 -53.13 -24.55
N THR A 225 -10.05 -52.98 -25.71
CA THR A 225 -10.13 -53.96 -26.81
C THR A 225 -9.50 -55.28 -26.46
N PHE A 226 -8.38 -55.30 -25.74
CA PHE A 226 -7.71 -56.51 -25.26
C PHE A 226 -8.59 -57.31 -24.30
N LEU A 227 -9.15 -56.64 -23.29
CA LEU A 227 -10.04 -57.24 -22.29
C LEU A 227 -11.32 -57.75 -22.93
N ARG A 228 -11.89 -56.97 -23.90
CA ARG A 228 -13.08 -57.41 -24.65
C ARG A 228 -12.81 -58.63 -25.52
N LYS A 229 -11.68 -58.68 -26.24
CA LYS A 229 -11.30 -59.90 -26.99
C LYS A 229 -11.15 -61.10 -26.07
N ARG A 230 -10.46 -60.94 -24.93
CA ARG A 230 -10.26 -62.03 -23.97
C ARG A 230 -11.57 -62.55 -23.37
N LYS A 231 -12.57 -61.69 -23.19
CA LYS A 231 -13.88 -62.04 -22.58
C LYS A 231 -14.85 -62.64 -23.60
N TYR A 232 -14.81 -62.22 -24.87
CA TYR A 232 -15.80 -62.58 -25.90
C TYR A 232 -15.26 -63.41 -27.07
N SER A 233 -13.93 -63.59 -27.16
CA SER A 233 -13.33 -64.45 -28.17
C SER A 233 -13.03 -65.83 -27.54
N ARG A 234 -14.05 -66.61 -27.39
CA ARG A 234 -14.00 -68.07 -27.23
C ARG A 234 -14.60 -68.74 -28.44
#